data_eb026487dd24860aa04bd8d1a1917d4b
#
_entry.id   eb026487dd24860aa04bd8d1a1917d4b
#
_cell.length_a   1.000
_cell.length_b   1.000
_cell.length_c   1.000
_cell.angle_alpha   90.00
_cell.angle_beta   90.00
_cell.angle_gamma   90.00
#
_symmetry.space_group_name_H-M   'P 1'
#
loop_
_entity.id
_entity.type
_entity.pdbx_description
1 polymer ?
#
loop_
_entity_poly.entity_id
_entity_poly.type
_entity_poly.pdbx_seq_one_letter_code
_entity_poly.pdbx_strand_id
1 'polypeptide(L)'
;WHRFSHENPFMWKLHRPHHVVEEMGVLVTYRNAFMYYAFMPGLWFTGVLIFLGMTEVYLYYLPIKMTVIIAAHSETKWDQYLYKYKFLHPIAWVIERTISTPSTHYAHHGLTSKDGVSNPNGNYGNLLFFWDILFGTAKITRKYPTKFGAWNKMKEPWYVQLMFPILKSKDSRSELSSIKTNMDYDPSKDYKDFDS
;
A
#
# COMPACT_ATOMS: atom_id res chain seq x y z
N TRP A 1 -0.23 -10.23 -4.29
CA TRP A 1 0.99 -9.53 -4.65
C TRP A 1 1.38 -8.49 -3.60
N HIS A 2 0.47 -7.57 -3.22
CA HIS A 2 0.75 -6.50 -2.27
C HIS A 2 1.21 -7.06 -0.91
N ARG A 3 0.49 -8.05 -0.35
CA ARG A 3 0.92 -8.77 0.84
C ARG A 3 2.32 -9.38 0.69
N PHE A 4 2.60 -10.06 -0.41
CA PHE A 4 3.93 -10.60 -0.70
C PHE A 4 5.01 -9.52 -0.71
N SER A 5 4.69 -8.31 -1.19
CA SER A 5 5.61 -7.17 -1.19
C SER A 5 5.93 -6.68 0.22
N HIS A 6 5.06 -6.91 1.20
CA HIS A 6 5.31 -6.62 2.61
C HIS A 6 6.05 -7.74 3.35
N GLU A 7 5.84 -8.99 2.95
CA GLU A 7 6.40 -10.15 3.65
C GLU A 7 7.78 -10.57 3.10
N ASN A 8 8.08 -10.28 1.83
CA ASN A 8 9.36 -10.61 1.22
C ASN A 8 10.35 -9.45 1.35
N PRO A 9 11.55 -9.66 1.97
CA PRO A 9 12.50 -8.59 2.24
C PRO A 9 13.02 -7.85 1.00
N PHE A 10 13.18 -8.53 -0.13
CA PHE A 10 13.59 -7.87 -1.38
C PHE A 10 12.44 -7.06 -1.97
N MET A 11 11.26 -7.63 -2.03
CA MET A 11 10.07 -6.94 -2.55
C MET A 11 9.71 -5.73 -1.70
N TRP A 12 9.91 -5.82 -0.38
CA TRP A 12 9.74 -4.68 0.53
C TRP A 12 10.65 -3.51 0.13
N LYS A 13 11.92 -3.74 -0.20
CA LYS A 13 12.82 -2.66 -0.67
C LYS A 13 12.29 -1.93 -1.90
N LEU A 14 11.60 -2.65 -2.80
CA LEU A 14 10.98 -2.07 -3.99
C LEU A 14 9.68 -1.33 -3.69
N HIS A 15 8.95 -1.76 -2.67
CA HIS A 15 7.67 -1.22 -2.26
C HIS A 15 7.78 -0.13 -1.17
N ARG A 16 8.84 -0.17 -0.37
CA ARG A 16 9.11 0.77 0.72
C ARG A 16 9.01 2.25 0.35
N PRO A 17 9.43 2.72 -0.86
CA PRO A 17 9.23 4.11 -1.27
C PRO A 17 7.77 4.57 -1.17
N HIS A 18 6.82 3.67 -1.35
CA HIS A 18 5.39 3.91 -1.19
C HIS A 18 5.00 4.19 0.26
N HIS A 19 5.68 3.53 1.22
CA HIS A 19 5.37 3.62 2.64
C HIS A 19 6.15 4.68 3.43
N VAL A 20 7.28 5.20 2.92
CA VAL A 20 8.10 6.20 3.65
C VAL A 20 7.54 7.62 3.59
N VAL A 21 6.32 7.80 3.10
CA VAL A 21 5.65 9.10 3.01
C VAL A 21 5.10 9.50 4.38
N GLU A 22 5.22 10.78 4.70
CA GLU A 22 4.69 11.36 5.94
C GLU A 22 3.28 11.91 5.77
N GLU A 23 2.85 12.10 4.52
CA GLU A 23 1.52 12.59 4.14
C GLU A 23 0.94 11.71 3.04
N MET A 24 -0.35 11.44 3.15
CA MET A 24 -1.08 10.71 2.11
C MET A 24 -1.52 11.67 1.01
N GLY A 25 -1.54 11.17 -0.21
CA GLY A 25 -1.99 11.94 -1.37
C GLY A 25 -2.00 11.09 -2.63
N VAL A 26 -2.67 11.58 -3.67
CA VAL A 26 -2.86 10.87 -4.94
C VAL A 26 -1.53 10.41 -5.56
N LEU A 27 -0.48 11.22 -5.48
CA LEU A 27 0.83 10.89 -6.04
C LEU A 27 1.52 9.71 -5.34
N VAL A 28 1.15 9.42 -4.09
CA VAL A 28 1.66 8.26 -3.35
C VAL A 28 1.29 6.96 -4.03
N THR A 29 0.15 6.91 -4.70
CA THR A 29 -0.35 5.74 -5.45
C THR A 29 0.71 5.10 -6.35
N TYR A 30 1.56 5.92 -6.96
CA TYR A 30 2.55 5.47 -7.95
C TYR A 30 4.00 5.50 -7.44
N ARG A 31 4.20 5.80 -6.17
CA ARG A 31 5.53 5.95 -5.58
C ARG A 31 6.13 4.61 -5.15
N ASN A 32 6.49 3.78 -6.14
CA ASN A 32 7.24 2.55 -5.93
C ASN A 32 8.56 2.60 -6.70
N ALA A 33 9.51 1.73 -6.39
CA ALA A 33 10.65 1.54 -7.27
C ALA A 33 10.19 1.03 -8.65
N PHE A 34 10.86 1.44 -9.72
CA PHE A 34 10.49 1.03 -11.09
C PHE A 34 10.43 -0.49 -11.24
N MET A 35 11.39 -1.20 -10.66
CA MET A 35 11.44 -2.66 -10.71
C MET A 35 10.26 -3.34 -9.97
N TYR A 36 9.59 -2.66 -9.05
CA TYR A 36 8.36 -3.16 -8.43
C TYR A 36 7.29 -3.46 -9.49
N TYR A 37 7.12 -2.55 -10.44
CA TYR A 37 6.16 -2.71 -11.54
C TYR A 37 6.61 -3.78 -12.53
N ALA A 38 7.92 -3.89 -12.81
CA ALA A 38 8.45 -4.94 -13.66
C ALA A 38 8.19 -6.35 -13.12
N PHE A 39 8.18 -6.51 -11.80
CA PHE A 39 7.85 -7.79 -11.16
C PHE A 39 6.35 -7.98 -10.88
N MET A 40 5.52 -6.97 -11.12
CA MET A 40 4.08 -7.05 -10.84
C MET A 40 3.36 -8.00 -11.80
N PRO A 41 2.85 -9.15 -11.32
CA PRO A 41 2.20 -10.14 -12.20
C PRO A 41 1.01 -9.56 -12.97
N GLY A 42 0.24 -8.68 -12.34
CA GLY A 42 -0.94 -8.07 -12.96
C GLY A 42 -0.64 -7.27 -14.23
N LEU A 43 0.57 -6.72 -14.37
CA LEU A 43 0.98 -6.02 -15.59
C LEU A 43 1.14 -7.00 -16.76
N TRP A 44 1.80 -8.14 -16.51
CA TRP A 44 2.06 -9.16 -17.52
C TRP A 44 0.79 -9.93 -17.88
N PHE A 45 -0.01 -10.33 -16.89
CA PHE A 45 -1.30 -10.98 -17.13
C PHE A 45 -2.24 -10.10 -17.92
N THR A 46 -2.23 -8.79 -17.71
CA THR A 46 -3.03 -7.85 -18.50
C THR A 46 -2.65 -7.93 -19.99
N GLY A 47 -1.36 -7.92 -20.31
CA GLY A 47 -0.89 -8.07 -21.71
C GLY A 47 -1.39 -9.37 -22.36
N VAL A 48 -1.31 -10.48 -21.61
CA VAL A 48 -1.81 -11.78 -22.09
C VAL A 48 -3.33 -11.76 -22.31
N LEU A 49 -4.11 -11.19 -21.37
CA LEU A 49 -5.56 -11.11 -21.49
C LEU A 49 -6.00 -10.24 -22.67
N ILE A 50 -5.33 -9.12 -22.90
CA ILE A 50 -5.58 -8.26 -24.07
C ILE A 50 -5.28 -9.03 -25.36
N PHE A 51 -4.14 -9.73 -25.43
CA PHE A 51 -3.78 -10.57 -26.57
C PHE A 51 -4.81 -11.67 -26.84
N LEU A 52 -5.43 -12.23 -25.80
CA LEU A 52 -6.51 -13.21 -25.89
C LEU A 52 -7.89 -12.61 -26.22
N GLY A 53 -7.96 -11.32 -26.57
CA GLY A 53 -9.19 -10.67 -27.01
C GLY A 53 -10.03 -10.04 -25.88
N MET A 54 -9.53 -9.97 -24.65
CA MET A 54 -10.27 -9.40 -23.50
C MET A 54 -10.10 -7.88 -23.38
N THR A 55 -9.80 -7.18 -24.47
CA THR A 55 -9.55 -5.73 -24.48
C THR A 55 -10.73 -4.94 -23.93
N GLU A 56 -11.97 -5.27 -24.31
CA GLU A 56 -13.17 -4.56 -23.82
C GLU A 56 -13.33 -4.67 -22.31
N VAL A 57 -13.14 -5.87 -21.76
CA VAL A 57 -13.21 -6.09 -20.31
C VAL A 57 -12.19 -5.21 -19.59
N TYR A 58 -10.98 -5.11 -20.15
CA TYR A 58 -9.91 -4.31 -19.57
C TYR A 58 -10.21 -2.79 -19.64
N LEU A 59 -10.83 -2.32 -20.72
CA LEU A 59 -11.24 -0.93 -20.87
C LEU A 59 -12.25 -0.49 -19.80
N TYR A 60 -13.13 -1.37 -19.33
CA TYR A 60 -14.02 -1.08 -18.20
C TYR A 60 -13.33 -1.27 -16.85
N TYR A 61 -12.53 -2.33 -16.71
CA TYR A 61 -11.84 -2.63 -15.46
C TYR A 61 -10.85 -1.55 -15.03
N LEU A 62 -10.05 -1.04 -15.99
CA LEU A 62 -8.97 -0.11 -15.70
C LEU A 62 -9.46 1.20 -15.04
N PRO A 63 -10.46 1.92 -15.60
CA PRO A 63 -10.99 3.13 -14.96
C PRO A 63 -11.55 2.87 -13.55
N ILE A 64 -12.27 1.77 -13.35
CA ILE A 64 -12.82 1.40 -12.03
C ILE A 64 -11.67 1.18 -11.04
N LYS A 65 -10.70 0.36 -11.42
CA LYS A 65 -9.52 0.10 -10.60
C LYS A 65 -8.79 1.38 -10.24
N MET A 66 -8.51 2.24 -11.22
CA MET A 66 -7.77 3.47 -11.01
C MET A 66 -8.53 4.44 -10.10
N THR A 67 -9.84 4.57 -10.30
CA THR A 67 -10.69 5.42 -9.45
C THR A 67 -10.63 4.96 -7.99
N VAL A 68 -10.78 3.68 -7.72
CA VAL A 68 -10.76 3.17 -6.33
C VAL A 68 -9.38 3.37 -5.69
N ILE A 69 -8.29 3.03 -6.41
CA ILE A 69 -6.93 3.13 -5.87
C ILE A 69 -6.57 4.61 -5.60
N ILE A 70 -6.86 5.50 -6.54
CA ILE A 70 -6.60 6.94 -6.40
C ILE A 70 -7.45 7.52 -5.26
N ALA A 71 -8.74 7.16 -5.19
CA ALA A 71 -9.64 7.62 -4.15
C ALA A 71 -9.20 7.14 -2.75
N ALA A 72 -8.66 5.92 -2.64
CA ALA A 72 -8.14 5.39 -1.37
C ALA A 72 -6.89 6.14 -0.87
N HIS A 73 -6.07 6.69 -1.77
CA HIS A 73 -4.89 7.50 -1.43
C HIS A 73 -5.19 9.00 -1.31
N SER A 74 -6.37 9.45 -1.77
CA SER A 74 -6.72 10.87 -1.84
C SER A 74 -6.71 11.52 -0.46
N GLU A 75 -6.17 12.74 -0.37
CA GLU A 75 -6.29 13.60 0.82
C GLU A 75 -7.74 13.87 1.21
N THR A 76 -8.65 13.80 0.23
CA THR A 76 -10.09 13.86 0.47
C THR A 76 -10.55 12.58 1.13
N LYS A 77 -10.79 12.65 2.43
CA LYS A 77 -11.32 11.53 3.23
C LYS A 77 -12.82 11.36 2.96
N TRP A 78 -13.17 11.02 1.70
CA TRP A 78 -14.55 10.97 1.21
C TRP A 78 -15.43 9.98 2.01
N ASP A 79 -14.84 8.91 2.53
CA ASP A 79 -15.52 7.90 3.33
C ASP A 79 -15.97 8.43 4.72
N GLN A 80 -15.40 9.53 5.20
CA GLN A 80 -15.85 10.17 6.45
C GLN A 80 -17.33 10.59 6.40
N TYR A 81 -17.84 10.94 5.23
CA TYR A 81 -19.26 11.30 5.07
C TYR A 81 -20.18 10.09 5.29
N LEU A 82 -19.73 8.90 4.87
CA LEU A 82 -20.44 7.65 5.12
C LEU A 82 -20.50 7.32 6.62
N TYR A 83 -19.48 7.71 7.37
CA TYR A 83 -19.41 7.45 8.81
C TYR A 83 -20.12 8.52 9.64
N LYS A 84 -20.20 9.74 9.14
CA LYS A 84 -20.85 10.87 9.81
C LYS A 84 -22.36 10.69 9.94
N TYR A 85 -23.03 10.19 8.91
CA TYR A 85 -24.48 10.09 8.87
C TYR A 85 -24.96 8.68 9.15
N LYS A 86 -25.68 8.47 10.25
CA LYS A 86 -26.13 7.12 10.67
C LYS A 86 -26.91 6.35 9.61
N PHE A 87 -27.73 7.03 8.80
CA PHE A 87 -28.49 6.41 7.73
C PHE A 87 -27.63 5.85 6.58
N LEU A 88 -26.38 6.32 6.44
CA LEU A 88 -25.40 5.80 5.48
C LEU A 88 -24.57 4.62 6.02
N HIS A 89 -24.68 4.28 7.30
CA HIS A 89 -23.88 3.21 7.89
C HIS A 89 -24.07 1.84 7.21
N PRO A 90 -25.26 1.43 6.73
CA PRO A 90 -25.41 0.18 5.95
C PRO A 90 -24.62 0.22 4.65
N ILE A 91 -24.63 1.36 3.95
CA ILE A 91 -23.85 1.57 2.71
C ILE A 91 -22.35 1.56 3.04
N ALA A 92 -21.94 2.28 4.10
CA ALA A 92 -20.55 2.27 4.58
C ALA A 92 -20.07 0.85 4.87
N TRP A 93 -20.90 0.03 5.53
CA TRP A 93 -20.58 -1.35 5.87
C TRP A 93 -20.30 -2.22 4.64
N VAL A 94 -21.06 -2.04 3.56
CA VAL A 94 -20.84 -2.75 2.29
C VAL A 94 -19.56 -2.24 1.61
N ILE A 95 -19.41 -0.92 1.47
CA ILE A 95 -18.29 -0.31 0.76
C ILE A 95 -16.94 -0.68 1.43
N GLU A 96 -16.83 -0.48 2.76
CA GLU A 96 -15.59 -0.70 3.51
C GLU A 96 -15.16 -2.18 3.59
N ARG A 97 -16.02 -3.12 3.17
CA ARG A 97 -15.75 -4.56 3.08
C ARG A 97 -15.57 -5.06 1.65
N THR A 98 -15.89 -4.23 0.68
CA THR A 98 -15.80 -4.60 -0.73
C THR A 98 -14.59 -3.96 -1.39
N ILE A 99 -14.42 -2.65 -1.21
CA ILE A 99 -13.34 -1.89 -1.83
C ILE A 99 -12.48 -1.17 -0.79
N SER A 100 -11.26 -0.82 -1.19
CA SER A 100 -10.38 0.00 -0.36
C SER A 100 -10.92 1.43 -0.24
N THR A 101 -10.94 1.95 0.98
CA THR A 101 -11.36 3.31 1.30
C THR A 101 -10.20 4.09 1.93
N PRO A 102 -10.24 5.43 2.00
CA PRO A 102 -9.21 6.19 2.70
C PRO A 102 -8.95 5.68 4.13
N SER A 103 -9.98 5.39 4.92
CA SER A 103 -9.78 4.92 6.30
C SER A 103 -9.09 3.57 6.39
N THR A 104 -9.39 2.63 5.49
CA THR A 104 -8.75 1.30 5.48
C THR A 104 -7.34 1.35 4.90
N HIS A 105 -7.12 2.15 3.86
CA HIS A 105 -5.82 2.26 3.23
C HIS A 105 -4.83 3.15 4.02
N TYR A 106 -5.32 4.22 4.62
CA TYR A 106 -4.53 5.02 5.55
C TYR A 106 -4.08 4.21 6.76
N ALA A 107 -4.95 3.33 7.28
CA ALA A 107 -4.57 2.41 8.34
C ALA A 107 -3.40 1.51 7.91
N HIS A 108 -3.35 1.08 6.65
CA HIS A 108 -2.25 0.32 6.07
C HIS A 108 -0.94 1.12 6.01
N HIS A 109 -0.99 2.42 5.71
CA HIS A 109 0.15 3.34 5.72
C HIS A 109 0.53 3.90 7.09
N GLY A 110 -0.22 3.55 8.13
CA GLY A 110 0.04 4.05 9.48
C GLY A 110 1.37 3.59 10.03
N LEU A 111 2.04 4.48 10.78
CA LEU A 111 3.41 4.26 11.28
C LEU A 111 3.50 3.15 12.34
N THR A 112 2.47 2.96 13.15
CA THR A 112 2.50 2.01 14.27
C THR A 112 1.13 1.46 14.58
N SER A 113 1.03 0.16 14.86
CA SER A 113 -0.23 -0.48 15.27
C SER A 113 -0.68 -0.10 16.70
N LYS A 114 0.18 0.54 17.50
CA LYS A 114 -0.11 0.95 18.89
C LYS A 114 -1.12 2.09 18.97
N ASP A 115 -1.34 2.85 17.90
CA ASP A 115 -2.35 3.91 17.86
C ASP A 115 -3.80 3.39 17.88
N GLY A 116 -3.98 2.06 17.82
CA GLY A 116 -5.27 1.39 17.78
C GLY A 116 -6.00 1.50 16.42
N VAL A 117 -5.50 2.31 15.49
CA VAL A 117 -6.08 2.57 14.16
C VAL A 117 -5.29 1.90 13.06
N SER A 118 -3.99 2.09 13.04
CA SER A 118 -3.09 1.60 11.99
C SER A 118 -3.05 0.08 11.90
N ASN A 119 -2.79 -0.43 10.70
CA ASN A 119 -2.66 -1.84 10.38
C ASN A 119 -1.60 -2.06 9.27
N PRO A 120 -0.34 -1.70 9.51
CA PRO A 120 0.71 -1.74 8.48
C PRO A 120 0.99 -3.15 7.97
N ASN A 121 0.66 -4.18 8.75
CA ASN A 121 0.79 -5.59 8.40
C ASN A 121 -0.56 -6.22 8.02
N GLY A 122 -1.44 -5.47 7.42
CA GLY A 122 -2.75 -5.89 6.93
C GLY A 122 -3.36 -4.84 6.03
N ASN A 123 -4.65 -4.94 5.73
CA ASN A 123 -5.35 -4.02 4.84
C ASN A 123 -4.67 -3.88 3.46
N TYR A 124 -4.21 -5.00 2.90
CA TYR A 124 -3.42 -5.06 1.67
C TYR A 124 -4.23 -4.79 0.38
N GLY A 125 -5.55 -4.87 0.44
CA GLY A 125 -6.42 -4.70 -0.71
C GLY A 125 -6.36 -3.28 -1.27
N ASN A 126 -5.89 -3.12 -2.52
CA ASN A 126 -5.89 -1.82 -3.19
C ASN A 126 -7.19 -1.54 -3.95
N LEU A 127 -7.81 -2.55 -4.53
CA LEU A 127 -9.11 -2.46 -5.21
C LEU A 127 -10.16 -3.18 -4.39
N LEU A 128 -10.05 -4.50 -4.27
CA LEU A 128 -11.00 -5.35 -3.55
C LEU A 128 -10.49 -5.60 -2.12
N PHE A 129 -11.00 -4.83 -1.18
CA PHE A 129 -10.74 -5.02 0.24
C PHE A 129 -11.38 -6.31 0.80
N PHE A 130 -12.32 -6.86 0.04
CA PHE A 130 -12.93 -8.16 0.31
C PHE A 130 -11.91 -9.27 0.60
N TRP A 131 -10.74 -9.24 -0.06
CA TRP A 131 -9.69 -10.22 0.19
C TRP A 131 -9.11 -10.12 1.60
N ASP A 132 -8.97 -8.90 2.15
CA ASP A 132 -8.51 -8.74 3.52
C ASP A 132 -9.53 -9.28 4.53
N ILE A 133 -10.83 -9.14 4.25
CA ILE A 133 -11.88 -9.76 5.05
C ILE A 133 -11.73 -11.29 5.01
N LEU A 134 -11.61 -11.86 3.81
CA LEU A 134 -11.53 -13.31 3.62
C LEU A 134 -10.30 -13.92 4.26
N PHE A 135 -9.15 -13.24 4.17
CA PHE A 135 -7.87 -13.74 4.72
C PHE A 135 -7.60 -13.28 6.16
N GLY A 136 -8.53 -12.57 6.79
CA GLY A 136 -8.38 -12.14 8.18
C GLY A 136 -7.32 -11.07 8.42
N THR A 137 -6.93 -10.33 7.38
CA THR A 137 -5.95 -9.22 7.45
C THR A 137 -6.61 -7.85 7.58
N ALA A 138 -7.96 -7.80 7.52
CA ALA A 138 -8.72 -6.55 7.59
C ALA A 138 -8.78 -5.98 9.01
N LYS A 139 -8.55 -4.68 9.12
CA LYS A 139 -8.85 -3.87 10.31
C LYS A 139 -9.64 -2.63 9.88
N ILE A 140 -10.90 -2.56 10.28
CA ILE A 140 -11.82 -1.47 9.94
C ILE A 140 -12.15 -0.70 11.23
N THR A 141 -11.61 0.50 11.37
CA THR A 141 -11.81 1.34 12.55
C THR A 141 -12.68 2.57 12.27
N ARG A 142 -12.89 2.90 10.99
CA ARG A 142 -13.54 4.14 10.51
C ARG A 142 -12.84 5.42 11.02
N LYS A 143 -11.55 5.28 11.38
CA LYS A 143 -10.68 6.34 11.86
C LYS A 143 -9.44 6.43 10.95
N TYR A 144 -8.69 7.49 11.11
CA TYR A 144 -7.47 7.73 10.33
C TYR A 144 -6.27 7.81 11.26
N PRO A 145 -5.14 7.19 10.91
CA PRO A 145 -3.89 7.38 11.63
C PRO A 145 -3.48 8.85 11.70
N THR A 146 -2.81 9.22 12.75
CA THR A 146 -2.24 10.57 12.91
C THR A 146 -0.82 10.69 12.35
N LYS A 147 -0.13 9.54 12.18
CA LYS A 147 1.24 9.48 11.67
C LYS A 147 1.34 8.39 10.61
N PHE A 148 2.05 8.72 9.52
CA PHE A 148 2.34 7.84 8.41
C PHE A 148 3.83 7.62 8.27
N GLY A 149 4.21 6.59 7.55
CA GLY A 149 5.59 6.29 7.24
C GLY A 149 5.98 4.85 7.54
N ALA A 150 7.19 4.53 7.16
CA ALA A 150 7.85 3.31 7.57
C ALA A 150 8.99 3.65 8.54
N TRP A 151 9.32 2.71 9.38
CA TRP A 151 10.45 2.83 10.28
C TRP A 151 11.77 2.87 9.51
N ASN A 152 12.82 3.29 10.20
CA ASN A 152 14.11 3.50 9.60
C ASN A 152 14.06 4.52 8.44
N LYS A 153 13.69 5.75 8.78
CA LYS A 153 13.56 6.90 7.85
C LYS A 153 14.93 7.38 7.35
N MET A 154 15.74 6.52 6.80
CA MET A 154 16.89 7.03 6.06
C MET A 154 16.37 7.84 4.86
N LYS A 155 16.72 9.12 4.85
CA LYS A 155 16.34 10.04 3.76
C LYS A 155 17.16 9.73 2.51
N GLU A 156 16.78 8.66 1.84
CA GLU A 156 17.35 8.35 0.54
C GLU A 156 16.92 9.40 -0.49
N PRO A 157 17.83 9.82 -1.39
CA PRO A 157 17.43 10.62 -2.53
C PRO A 157 16.33 9.93 -3.32
N TRP A 158 15.35 10.70 -3.81
CA TRP A 158 14.20 10.16 -4.53
C TRP A 158 14.59 9.26 -5.70
N TYR A 159 15.66 9.59 -6.43
CA TYR A 159 16.15 8.80 -7.56
C TYR A 159 16.71 7.44 -7.14
N VAL A 160 17.32 7.34 -5.96
CA VAL A 160 17.77 6.05 -5.41
C VAL A 160 16.56 5.19 -5.07
N GLN A 161 15.55 5.78 -4.42
CA GLN A 161 14.33 5.05 -4.07
C GLN A 161 13.60 4.51 -5.31
N LEU A 162 13.50 5.29 -6.38
CA LEU A 162 12.78 4.90 -7.59
C LEU A 162 13.58 3.95 -8.49
N MET A 163 14.90 4.11 -8.54
CA MET A 163 15.76 3.35 -9.45
C MET A 163 16.45 2.13 -8.79
N PHE A 164 16.17 1.86 -7.52
CA PHE A 164 16.68 0.65 -6.89
C PHE A 164 16.14 -0.61 -7.61
N PRO A 165 16.97 -1.64 -7.86
CA PRO A 165 18.36 -1.87 -7.46
C PRO A 165 19.41 -1.39 -8.48
N ILE A 166 19.01 -0.69 -9.54
CA ILE A 166 19.93 -0.16 -10.56
C ILE A 166 20.85 0.89 -9.92
N LEU A 167 20.27 1.82 -9.19
CA LEU A 167 21.00 2.77 -8.34
C LEU A 167 20.89 2.33 -6.89
N LYS A 168 21.99 2.43 -6.15
CA LYS A 168 22.06 2.04 -4.74
C LYS A 168 22.44 3.23 -3.88
N SER A 169 22.07 3.18 -2.62
CA SER A 169 22.51 4.16 -1.64
C SER A 169 24.02 4.05 -1.42
N LYS A 170 24.66 5.20 -1.27
CA LYS A 170 26.07 5.29 -0.87
C LYS A 170 26.25 5.13 0.65
N ASP A 171 25.19 5.33 1.42
CA ASP A 171 25.21 5.11 2.87
C ASP A 171 25.04 3.62 3.17
N SER A 172 26.09 3.01 3.75
CA SER A 172 26.09 1.57 4.08
C SER A 172 25.05 1.17 5.12
N ARG A 173 24.51 2.13 5.88
CA ARG A 173 23.42 1.90 6.85
C ARG A 173 22.06 1.80 6.17
N SER A 174 21.96 2.24 4.93
CA SER A 174 20.72 2.17 4.17
C SER A 174 20.44 0.76 3.70
N GLU A 175 19.17 0.35 3.79
CA GLU A 175 18.69 -0.90 3.21
C GLU A 175 18.83 -0.94 1.68
N LEU A 176 18.86 0.22 1.03
CA LEU A 176 19.04 0.35 -0.41
C LEU A 176 20.53 0.38 -0.82
N SER A 177 21.47 0.18 0.10
CA SER A 177 22.91 0.09 -0.21
C SER A 177 23.26 -1.25 -0.88
N SER A 178 22.47 -2.31 -0.66
CA SER A 178 22.75 -3.66 -1.18
C SER A 178 21.48 -4.31 -1.73
N ILE A 179 21.65 -5.16 -2.75
CA ILE A 179 20.60 -6.07 -3.23
C ILE A 179 20.41 -7.23 -2.23
N LYS A 180 21.53 -7.66 -1.58
CA LYS A 180 21.46 -8.72 -0.58
C LYS A 180 20.48 -8.32 0.51
N THR A 181 19.57 -9.22 0.80
CA THR A 181 18.63 -9.09 1.90
C THR A 181 19.02 -10.09 2.97
N ASN A 182 18.93 -9.69 4.22
CA ASN A 182 18.90 -10.69 5.28
C ASN A 182 17.55 -11.40 5.17
N MET A 183 17.56 -12.69 4.83
CA MET A 183 16.33 -13.48 4.71
C MET A 183 15.62 -13.66 6.06
N ASP A 184 16.33 -13.42 7.17
CA ASP A 184 15.76 -13.39 8.52
C ASP A 184 15.15 -12.01 8.86
N TYR A 185 15.35 -11.03 7.98
CA TYR A 185 14.73 -9.72 8.13
C TYR A 185 13.22 -9.84 7.93
N ASP A 186 12.49 -9.44 8.93
CA ASP A 186 11.03 -9.41 8.93
C ASP A 186 10.56 -7.96 8.75
N PRO A 187 10.05 -7.58 7.57
CA PRO A 187 9.56 -6.23 7.32
C PRO A 187 8.48 -5.76 8.32
N SER A 188 7.77 -6.69 8.92
CA SER A 188 6.77 -6.38 9.94
C SER A 188 7.39 -5.76 11.20
N LYS A 189 8.67 -6.00 11.42
CA LYS A 189 9.41 -5.40 12.54
C LYS A 189 9.71 -3.92 12.32
N ASP A 190 9.65 -3.44 11.08
CA ASP A 190 9.78 -2.01 10.79
C ASP A 190 8.62 -1.19 11.37
N TYR A 191 7.56 -1.86 11.78
CA TYR A 191 6.38 -1.28 12.40
C TYR A 191 6.26 -1.64 13.88
N LYS A 192 7.25 -2.37 14.44
CA LYS A 192 7.32 -2.68 15.87
C LYS A 192 8.03 -1.58 16.63
N ASP A 193 7.36 -1.15 17.63
CA ASP A 193 7.77 -0.58 18.89
C ASP A 193 8.84 0.51 18.92
N PHE A 194 8.33 1.71 18.97
CA PHE A 194 9.02 2.96 19.19
C PHE A 194 9.06 3.41 20.66
N ASP A 195 8.69 2.54 21.58
CA ASP A 195 8.59 2.84 23.01
C ASP A 195 9.55 1.95 23.81
N SER A 196 10.83 2.06 23.52
CA SER A 196 11.89 1.67 24.44
C SER A 196 12.89 2.79 24.59
#